data_323d7748c210ed165a0815bc82f01c52
#
_entry.id   323d7748c210ed165a0815bc82f01c52
#
_cell.length_a   1.000
_cell.length_b   1.000
_cell.length_c   1.000
_cell.angle_alpha   90.00
_cell.angle_beta   90.00
_cell.angle_gamma   90.00
#
_symmetry.space_group_name_H-M   'P 1'
#
loop_
_entity.id
_entity.type
_entity.pdbx_description
1 polymer ?
#
loop_
_entity_poly.entity_id
_entity_poly.type
_entity_poly.pdbx_seq_one_letter_code
_entity_poly.pdbx_strand_id
1 'polypeptide(L)'
;MTSTRVALVTGGTRGIGAAIVRRLAADGFAVFLSGRTEESTKSALAHFAKEGVSARGFAADARSEEDQKRLVQSVARDGGRLDVLVNNAGLGHFDRVDKLSADQFRETLETNLFGVFYAVHHAAPLMIKNGGGFIVNIASLASVNPFAGGSAYNASKFGLLGFSEAAMLDLRHDGIRMATVLPGSVDTEFGHSRRDASWMLAPEDVAEAVADLVRFPDRAIPSRIDLRPSKPPKK
;
A
#
# COMPACT_ATOMS: atom_id res chain seq x y z
N MET A 1 3.29 -5.90 30.00
CA MET A 1 3.86 -4.98 28.99
C MET A 1 3.18 -5.30 27.68
N THR A 2 2.48 -4.35 27.06
CA THR A 2 1.91 -4.54 25.74
C THR A 2 3.05 -4.65 24.73
N SER A 3 3.12 -5.74 23.98
CA SER A 3 4.14 -5.90 22.93
C SER A 3 3.97 -4.80 21.87
N THR A 4 5.08 -4.24 21.37
CA THR A 4 5.06 -3.25 20.30
C THR A 4 4.37 -3.83 19.07
N ARG A 5 3.38 -3.11 18.54
CA ARG A 5 2.69 -3.52 17.30
C ARG A 5 3.62 -3.41 16.10
N VAL A 6 3.48 -4.33 15.17
CA VAL A 6 4.33 -4.44 13.96
C VAL A 6 3.53 -4.08 12.72
N ALA A 7 4.08 -3.21 11.88
CA ALA A 7 3.52 -2.83 10.59
C ALA A 7 4.47 -3.16 9.44
N LEU A 8 3.91 -3.67 8.33
CA LEU A 8 4.61 -3.85 7.07
C LEU A 8 4.00 -2.93 5.99
N VAL A 9 4.84 -2.16 5.30
CA VAL A 9 4.46 -1.29 4.18
C VAL A 9 5.17 -1.74 2.91
N THR A 10 4.43 -2.28 1.94
CA THR A 10 5.02 -2.62 0.64
C THR A 10 5.22 -1.36 -0.20
N GLY A 11 6.36 -1.27 -0.93
CA GLY A 11 6.69 -0.05 -1.67
C GLY A 11 6.92 1.16 -0.77
N GLY A 12 7.47 0.95 0.44
CA GLY A 12 7.67 1.98 1.47
C GLY A 12 8.85 2.91 1.25
N THR A 13 9.52 2.84 0.09
CA THR A 13 10.80 3.57 -0.12
C THR A 13 10.63 5.03 -0.53
N ARG A 14 9.47 5.44 -1.06
CA ARG A 14 9.19 6.80 -1.54
C ARG A 14 7.69 7.12 -1.57
N GLY A 15 7.37 8.38 -1.85
CA GLY A 15 5.99 8.85 -2.05
C GLY A 15 5.05 8.48 -0.89
N ILE A 16 3.86 8.01 -1.22
CA ILE A 16 2.82 7.61 -0.26
C ILE A 16 3.36 6.58 0.74
N GLY A 17 4.07 5.54 0.24
CA GLY A 17 4.60 4.49 1.11
C GLY A 17 5.58 5.03 2.16
N ALA A 18 6.46 5.96 1.78
CA ALA A 18 7.41 6.58 2.72
C ALA A 18 6.70 7.47 3.76
N ALA A 19 5.66 8.20 3.36
CA ALA A 19 4.84 8.96 4.29
C ALA A 19 4.12 8.07 5.31
N ILE A 20 3.59 6.91 4.84
CA ILE A 20 2.96 5.91 5.72
C ILE A 20 3.99 5.32 6.71
N VAL A 21 5.21 5.01 6.25
CA VAL A 21 6.29 4.52 7.13
C VAL A 21 6.58 5.53 8.25
N ARG A 22 6.76 6.82 7.92
CA ARG A 22 6.98 7.88 8.91
C ARG A 22 5.84 7.97 9.90
N ARG A 23 4.61 7.97 9.39
CA ARG A 23 3.44 8.10 10.23
C ARG A 23 3.25 6.95 11.19
N LEU A 24 3.35 5.70 10.74
CA LEU A 24 3.22 4.54 11.60
C LEU A 24 4.37 4.43 12.61
N ALA A 25 5.59 4.82 12.24
CA ALA A 25 6.70 4.91 13.19
C ALA A 25 6.44 5.96 14.29
N ALA A 26 5.90 7.13 13.94
CA ALA A 26 5.49 8.15 14.89
C ALA A 26 4.35 7.68 15.82
N ASP A 27 3.47 6.79 15.34
CA ASP A 27 2.42 6.16 16.14
C ASP A 27 2.93 4.99 17.01
N GLY A 28 4.25 4.74 17.05
CA GLY A 28 4.89 3.75 17.91
C GLY A 28 4.89 2.32 17.38
N PHE A 29 4.68 2.11 16.09
CA PHE A 29 4.84 0.80 15.46
C PHE A 29 6.32 0.47 15.23
N ALA A 30 6.68 -0.81 15.35
CA ALA A 30 7.88 -1.34 14.73
C ALA A 30 7.60 -1.50 13.23
N VAL A 31 8.17 -0.61 12.40
CA VAL A 31 7.83 -0.54 10.98
C VAL A 31 8.84 -1.32 10.15
N PHE A 32 8.29 -2.18 9.28
CA PHE A 32 9.00 -2.86 8.22
C PHE A 32 8.52 -2.31 6.88
N LEU A 33 9.42 -2.22 5.92
CA LEU A 33 9.08 -1.78 4.56
C LEU A 33 9.71 -2.69 3.49
N SER A 34 9.13 -2.68 2.30
CA SER A 34 9.82 -3.24 1.14
C SER A 34 10.05 -2.20 0.06
N GLY A 35 11.16 -2.37 -0.65
CA GLY A 35 11.46 -1.74 -1.93
C GLY A 35 11.73 -2.81 -2.98
N ARG A 36 11.62 -2.47 -4.27
CA ARG A 36 11.85 -3.44 -5.35
C ARG A 36 13.30 -3.94 -5.40
N THR A 37 14.27 -3.08 -5.05
CA THR A 37 15.69 -3.39 -5.09
C THR A 37 16.37 -3.13 -3.74
N GLU A 38 17.49 -3.82 -3.48
CA GLU A 38 18.29 -3.56 -2.29
C GLU A 38 18.80 -2.11 -2.23
N GLU A 39 19.18 -1.56 -3.37
CA GLU A 39 19.70 -0.19 -3.46
C GLU A 39 18.64 0.82 -3.01
N SER A 40 17.42 0.76 -3.60
CA SER A 40 16.32 1.66 -3.23
C SER A 40 15.92 1.50 -1.77
N THR A 41 15.95 0.27 -1.25
CA THR A 41 15.63 -0.02 0.15
C THR A 41 16.68 0.55 1.10
N LYS A 42 17.97 0.32 0.84
CA LYS A 42 19.08 0.87 1.64
C LYS A 42 19.09 2.39 1.63
N SER A 43 18.87 3.02 0.46
CA SER A 43 18.78 4.47 0.32
C SER A 43 17.64 5.05 1.17
N ALA A 44 16.45 4.44 1.11
CA ALA A 44 15.31 4.88 1.91
C ALA A 44 15.58 4.75 3.42
N LEU A 45 16.14 3.62 3.87
CA LEU A 45 16.48 3.42 5.28
C LEU A 45 17.50 4.44 5.78
N ALA A 46 18.50 4.77 4.96
CA ALA A 46 19.50 5.80 5.30
C ALA A 46 18.84 7.20 5.42
N HIS A 47 17.84 7.48 4.58
CA HIS A 47 17.07 8.72 4.66
C HIS A 47 16.22 8.77 5.93
N PHE A 48 15.45 7.72 6.24
CA PHE A 48 14.67 7.61 7.46
C PHE A 48 15.54 7.76 8.72
N ALA A 49 16.71 7.13 8.75
CA ALA A 49 17.63 7.25 9.88
C ALA A 49 18.08 8.71 10.14
N LYS A 50 18.32 9.50 9.07
CA LYS A 50 18.65 10.94 9.18
C LYS A 50 17.48 11.76 9.75
N GLU A 51 16.24 11.32 9.51
CA GLU A 51 15.02 11.94 10.04
C GLU A 51 14.67 11.45 11.45
N GLY A 52 15.45 10.52 12.03
CA GLY A 52 15.15 9.90 13.33
C GLY A 52 14.03 8.85 13.27
N VAL A 53 13.64 8.41 12.08
CA VAL A 53 12.62 7.38 11.88
C VAL A 53 13.28 6.00 11.88
N SER A 54 12.87 5.15 12.85
CA SER A 54 13.34 3.76 12.93
C SER A 54 12.48 2.85 12.07
N ALA A 55 13.08 2.23 11.06
CA ALA A 55 12.42 1.24 10.22
C ALA A 55 13.42 0.14 9.80
N ARG A 56 12.89 -1.04 9.44
CA ARG A 56 13.65 -2.13 8.82
C ARG A 56 13.15 -2.34 7.40
N GLY A 57 14.02 -2.75 6.48
CA GLY A 57 13.63 -2.88 5.08
C GLY A 57 14.20 -4.13 4.42
N PHE A 58 13.43 -4.66 3.46
CA PHE A 58 13.80 -5.81 2.65
C PHE A 58 13.57 -5.51 1.17
N ALA A 59 14.44 -6.01 0.32
CA ALA A 59 14.18 -6.01 -1.11
C ALA A 59 13.19 -7.12 -1.45
N ALA A 60 12.10 -6.74 -2.13
CA ALA A 60 11.07 -7.69 -2.58
C ALA A 60 10.35 -7.11 -3.82
N ASP A 61 10.36 -7.86 -4.92
CA ASP A 61 9.53 -7.54 -6.07
C ASP A 61 8.07 -7.93 -5.76
N ALA A 62 7.15 -6.98 -5.86
CA ALA A 62 5.73 -7.24 -5.62
C ALA A 62 5.15 -8.31 -6.56
N ARG A 63 5.72 -8.47 -7.76
CA ARG A 63 5.28 -9.45 -8.77
C ARG A 63 5.70 -10.89 -8.47
N SER A 64 6.66 -11.07 -7.56
CA SER A 64 7.18 -12.38 -7.18
C SER A 64 6.47 -12.89 -5.92
N GLU A 65 5.70 -13.96 -6.06
CA GLU A 65 5.06 -14.63 -4.91
C GLU A 65 6.09 -15.05 -3.86
N GLU A 66 7.23 -15.64 -4.32
CA GLU A 66 8.28 -16.09 -3.41
C GLU A 66 8.94 -14.92 -2.65
N ASP A 67 9.07 -13.75 -3.28
CA ASP A 67 9.57 -12.55 -2.60
C ASP A 67 8.57 -12.07 -1.54
N GLN A 68 7.27 -12.06 -1.85
CA GLN A 68 6.25 -11.68 -0.88
C GLN A 68 6.18 -12.65 0.30
N LYS A 69 6.32 -13.95 0.04
CA LYS A 69 6.43 -14.97 1.08
C LYS A 69 7.65 -14.74 1.98
N ARG A 70 8.84 -14.56 1.38
CA ARG A 70 10.08 -14.29 2.14
C ARG A 70 9.98 -12.99 2.93
N LEU A 71 9.36 -11.94 2.37
CA LEU A 71 9.12 -10.67 3.05
C LEU A 71 8.30 -10.87 4.33
N VAL A 72 7.15 -11.54 4.23
CA VAL A 72 6.27 -11.82 5.38
C VAL A 72 6.99 -12.68 6.42
N GLN A 73 7.72 -13.71 6.00
CA GLN A 73 8.52 -14.56 6.90
C GLN A 73 9.61 -13.77 7.63
N SER A 74 10.27 -12.83 6.93
CA SER A 74 11.28 -11.96 7.55
C SER A 74 10.65 -11.03 8.60
N VAL A 75 9.46 -10.47 8.33
CA VAL A 75 8.72 -9.68 9.32
C VAL A 75 8.33 -10.53 10.53
N ALA A 76 7.85 -11.77 10.30
CA ALA A 76 7.50 -12.69 11.38
C ALA A 76 8.70 -13.05 12.26
N ARG A 77 9.87 -13.31 11.64
CA ARG A 77 11.10 -13.65 12.34
C ARG A 77 11.63 -12.47 13.16
N ASP A 78 11.70 -11.29 12.57
CA ASP A 78 12.39 -10.13 13.12
C ASP A 78 11.47 -9.24 13.97
N GLY A 79 10.16 -9.27 13.72
CA GLY A 79 9.13 -8.54 14.45
C GLY A 79 8.33 -9.40 15.43
N GLY A 80 8.35 -10.72 15.26
CA GLY A 80 7.62 -11.68 16.08
C GLY A 80 6.12 -11.75 15.82
N ARG A 81 5.55 -10.74 15.13
CA ARG A 81 4.12 -10.61 14.80
C ARG A 81 3.92 -9.71 13.58
N LEU A 82 2.69 -9.64 13.07
CA LEU A 82 2.27 -8.65 12.08
C LEU A 82 0.86 -8.17 12.44
N ASP A 83 0.72 -6.90 12.78
CA ASP A 83 -0.55 -6.29 13.18
C ASP A 83 -1.18 -5.46 12.07
N VAL A 84 -0.35 -4.84 11.23
CA VAL A 84 -0.79 -3.99 10.13
C VAL A 84 -0.01 -4.33 8.86
N LEU A 85 -0.75 -4.65 7.78
CA LEU A 85 -0.20 -4.76 6.44
C LEU A 85 -0.74 -3.61 5.58
N VAL A 86 0.15 -2.78 5.03
CA VAL A 86 -0.21 -1.76 4.04
C VAL A 86 0.32 -2.16 2.67
N ASN A 87 -0.57 -2.56 1.79
CA ASN A 87 -0.28 -2.85 0.39
C ASN A 87 -0.29 -1.54 -0.39
N ASN A 88 0.90 -0.96 -0.58
CA ASN A 88 1.07 0.32 -1.28
C ASN A 88 1.91 0.18 -2.56
N ALA A 89 2.71 -0.88 -2.71
CA ALA A 89 3.48 -1.09 -3.94
C ALA A 89 2.60 -1.02 -5.17
N GLY A 90 2.98 -0.22 -6.15
CA GLY A 90 2.19 -0.03 -7.36
C GLY A 90 2.96 0.71 -8.45
N LEU A 91 2.51 0.50 -9.68
CA LEU A 91 2.98 1.22 -10.88
C LEU A 91 1.82 1.47 -11.84
N GLY A 92 2.04 2.31 -12.85
CA GLY A 92 1.09 2.54 -13.92
C GLY A 92 1.79 2.80 -15.24
N HIS A 93 1.38 2.07 -16.27
CA HIS A 93 1.67 2.38 -17.66
C HIS A 93 0.43 3.03 -18.28
N PHE A 94 0.62 4.19 -18.91
CA PHE A 94 -0.45 5.03 -19.40
C PHE A 94 -0.26 5.25 -20.90
N ASP A 95 -1.15 4.68 -21.70
CA ASP A 95 -1.23 4.89 -23.14
C ASP A 95 -2.61 4.48 -23.66
N ARG A 96 -2.93 4.84 -24.90
CA ARG A 96 -4.11 4.33 -25.59
C ARG A 96 -4.06 2.80 -25.66
N VAL A 97 -5.20 2.16 -25.57
CA VAL A 97 -5.29 0.68 -25.54
C VAL A 97 -4.65 0.01 -26.77
N ASP A 98 -4.66 0.68 -27.92
CA ASP A 98 -4.06 0.20 -29.17
C ASP A 98 -2.53 0.44 -29.25
N LYS A 99 -1.95 1.15 -28.29
CA LYS A 99 -0.51 1.45 -28.16
C LYS A 99 0.15 0.79 -26.98
N LEU A 100 -0.62 0.49 -25.93
CA LEU A 100 -0.14 -0.17 -24.74
C LEU A 100 0.31 -1.60 -25.05
N SER A 101 1.56 -1.96 -24.71
CA SER A 101 2.04 -3.32 -24.95
C SER A 101 1.43 -4.33 -23.98
N ALA A 102 1.37 -5.61 -24.38
CA ALA A 102 0.92 -6.69 -23.52
C ALA A 102 1.79 -6.81 -22.25
N ASP A 103 3.08 -6.54 -22.35
CA ASP A 103 4.00 -6.61 -21.21
C ASP A 103 3.74 -5.47 -20.21
N GLN A 104 3.49 -4.26 -20.67
CA GLN A 104 3.09 -3.13 -19.83
C GLN A 104 1.76 -3.40 -19.11
N PHE A 105 0.80 -3.97 -19.84
CA PHE A 105 -0.49 -4.37 -19.25
C PHE A 105 -0.29 -5.42 -18.15
N ARG A 106 0.47 -6.50 -18.46
CA ARG A 106 0.79 -7.58 -17.53
C ARG A 106 1.53 -7.06 -16.31
N GLU A 107 2.60 -6.28 -16.48
CA GLU A 107 3.38 -5.71 -15.37
C GLU A 107 2.52 -4.88 -14.42
N THR A 108 1.56 -4.10 -14.98
CA THR A 108 0.64 -3.30 -14.18
C THR A 108 -0.28 -4.18 -13.32
N LEU A 109 -0.85 -5.24 -13.88
CA LEU A 109 -1.70 -6.17 -13.13
C LEU A 109 -0.89 -6.98 -12.12
N GLU A 110 0.25 -7.51 -12.51
CA GLU A 110 1.12 -8.29 -11.63
C GLU A 110 1.54 -7.48 -10.40
N THR A 111 1.90 -6.20 -10.59
CA THR A 111 2.30 -5.36 -9.46
C THR A 111 1.12 -4.95 -8.59
N ASN A 112 0.05 -4.41 -9.21
CA ASN A 112 -1.01 -3.72 -8.47
C ASN A 112 -2.08 -4.64 -7.92
N LEU A 113 -2.23 -5.85 -8.46
CA LEU A 113 -3.28 -6.81 -8.10
C LEU A 113 -2.68 -8.12 -7.57
N PHE A 114 -1.87 -8.82 -8.38
CA PHE A 114 -1.29 -10.10 -7.95
C PHE A 114 -0.35 -9.92 -6.76
N GLY A 115 0.48 -8.88 -6.76
CA GLY A 115 1.37 -8.58 -5.64
C GLY A 115 0.62 -8.32 -4.33
N VAL A 116 -0.53 -7.67 -4.38
CA VAL A 116 -1.40 -7.50 -3.21
C VAL A 116 -1.99 -8.83 -2.77
N PHE A 117 -2.47 -9.65 -3.72
CA PHE A 117 -2.95 -10.99 -3.41
C PHE A 117 -1.87 -11.83 -2.71
N TYR A 118 -0.64 -11.87 -3.24
CA TYR A 118 0.46 -12.63 -2.64
C TYR A 118 0.78 -12.16 -1.22
N ALA A 119 0.87 -10.85 -1.03
CA ALA A 119 1.13 -10.28 0.31
C ALA A 119 0.03 -10.66 1.30
N VAL A 120 -1.25 -10.53 0.93
CA VAL A 120 -2.40 -10.90 1.78
C VAL A 120 -2.40 -12.40 2.04
N HIS A 121 -2.20 -13.24 1.01
CA HIS A 121 -2.20 -14.70 1.11
C HIS A 121 -1.16 -15.20 2.13
N HIS A 122 0.03 -14.65 2.12
CA HIS A 122 1.08 -15.07 3.05
C HIS A 122 0.99 -14.38 4.42
N ALA A 123 0.42 -13.17 4.50
CA ALA A 123 0.28 -12.45 5.76
C ALA A 123 -0.92 -12.95 6.60
N ALA A 124 -2.04 -13.30 5.98
CA ALA A 124 -3.26 -13.67 6.69
C ALA A 124 -3.07 -14.81 7.71
N PRO A 125 -2.40 -15.94 7.38
CA PRO A 125 -2.17 -17.01 8.36
C PRO A 125 -1.35 -16.55 9.57
N LEU A 126 -0.37 -15.66 9.38
CA LEU A 126 0.41 -15.09 10.46
C LEU A 126 -0.44 -14.17 11.34
N MET A 127 -1.25 -13.30 10.72
CA MET A 127 -2.14 -12.39 11.44
C MET A 127 -3.20 -13.14 12.23
N ILE A 128 -3.82 -14.18 11.66
CA ILE A 128 -4.78 -15.06 12.34
C ILE A 128 -4.13 -15.70 13.59
N LYS A 129 -2.93 -16.27 13.43
CA LYS A 129 -2.18 -16.85 14.55
C LYS A 129 -1.90 -15.84 15.67
N ASN A 130 -1.74 -14.57 15.33
CA ASN A 130 -1.48 -13.48 16.28
C ASN A 130 -2.75 -12.87 16.89
N GLY A 131 -3.94 -13.39 16.55
CA GLY A 131 -5.23 -12.93 17.08
C GLY A 131 -5.91 -11.85 16.22
N GLY A 132 -5.51 -11.70 14.97
CA GLY A 132 -6.09 -10.76 14.02
C GLY A 132 -5.13 -9.67 13.57
N GLY A 133 -5.68 -8.64 12.91
CA GLY A 133 -4.90 -7.50 12.41
C GLY A 133 -5.69 -6.58 11.50
N PHE A 134 -4.98 -5.67 10.84
CA PHE A 134 -5.57 -4.72 9.91
C PHE A 134 -4.80 -4.71 8.58
N ILE A 135 -5.49 -4.90 7.46
CA ILE A 135 -4.94 -4.81 6.11
C ILE A 135 -5.48 -3.54 5.46
N VAL A 136 -4.60 -2.69 4.94
CA VAL A 136 -4.95 -1.50 4.17
C VAL A 136 -4.40 -1.61 2.77
N ASN A 137 -5.28 -1.58 1.77
CA ASN A 137 -4.90 -1.59 0.36
C ASN A 137 -4.95 -0.17 -0.21
N ILE A 138 -3.83 0.33 -0.75
CA ILE A 138 -3.78 1.62 -1.43
C ILE A 138 -4.18 1.41 -2.89
N ALA A 139 -5.42 1.74 -3.16
CA ALA A 139 -6.01 1.67 -4.49
C ALA A 139 -5.86 3.01 -5.24
N SER A 140 -6.92 3.56 -5.78
CA SER A 140 -7.00 4.87 -6.44
C SER A 140 -8.46 5.23 -6.70
N LEU A 141 -8.78 6.50 -6.89
CA LEU A 141 -10.06 6.89 -7.50
C LEU A 141 -10.25 6.26 -8.89
N ALA A 142 -9.16 5.84 -9.54
CA ALA A 142 -9.20 5.03 -10.76
C ALA A 142 -9.86 3.65 -10.58
N SER A 143 -10.12 3.21 -9.35
CA SER A 143 -10.90 2.00 -9.06
C SER A 143 -12.39 2.14 -9.33
N VAL A 144 -12.89 3.37 -9.48
CA VAL A 144 -14.31 3.69 -9.68
C VAL A 144 -14.55 4.74 -10.76
N ASN A 145 -13.50 5.43 -11.22
CA ASN A 145 -13.57 6.46 -12.26
C ASN A 145 -12.54 6.16 -13.36
N PRO A 146 -12.93 5.51 -14.45
CA PRO A 146 -11.99 5.25 -15.56
C PRO A 146 -11.62 6.53 -16.30
N PHE A 147 -10.44 6.53 -16.91
CA PHE A 147 -9.96 7.64 -17.72
C PHE A 147 -9.24 7.14 -18.99
N ALA A 148 -9.22 7.96 -20.02
CA ALA A 148 -8.57 7.64 -21.27
C ALA A 148 -7.05 7.45 -21.09
N GLY A 149 -6.48 6.44 -21.74
CA GLY A 149 -5.06 6.06 -21.57
C GLY A 149 -4.75 5.27 -20.32
N GLY A 150 -5.72 5.02 -19.46
CA GLY A 150 -5.55 4.31 -18.20
C GLY A 150 -5.98 2.85 -18.20
N SER A 151 -6.12 2.18 -19.32
CA SER A 151 -6.76 0.87 -19.42
C SER A 151 -6.15 -0.19 -18.49
N ALA A 152 -4.82 -0.35 -18.46
CA ALA A 152 -4.15 -1.30 -17.56
C ALA A 152 -4.28 -0.88 -16.08
N TYR A 153 -4.04 0.41 -15.81
CA TYR A 153 -4.12 0.94 -14.45
C TYR A 153 -5.54 0.83 -13.88
N ASN A 154 -6.55 1.27 -14.64
CA ASN A 154 -7.95 1.12 -14.23
C ASN A 154 -8.30 -0.36 -14.00
N ALA A 155 -7.96 -1.26 -14.94
CA ALA A 155 -8.22 -2.70 -14.78
C ALA A 155 -7.63 -3.23 -13.47
N SER A 156 -6.36 -2.88 -13.16
CA SER A 156 -5.69 -3.30 -11.95
C SER A 156 -6.36 -2.75 -10.67
N LYS A 157 -6.77 -1.46 -10.69
CA LYS A 157 -7.34 -0.80 -9.51
C LYS A 157 -8.82 -1.14 -9.27
N PHE A 158 -9.62 -1.38 -10.34
CA PHE A 158 -10.95 -1.98 -10.22
C PHE A 158 -10.86 -3.40 -9.67
N GLY A 159 -9.94 -4.22 -10.20
CA GLY A 159 -9.69 -5.56 -9.70
C GLY A 159 -9.26 -5.58 -8.24
N LEU A 160 -8.37 -4.65 -7.84
CA LEU A 160 -7.93 -4.52 -6.45
C LEU A 160 -9.09 -4.16 -5.50
N LEU A 161 -9.99 -3.27 -5.91
CA LEU A 161 -11.16 -2.94 -5.09
C LEU A 161 -12.06 -4.16 -4.89
N GLY A 162 -12.42 -4.87 -5.98
CA GLY A 162 -13.24 -6.09 -5.89
C GLY A 162 -12.58 -7.19 -5.06
N PHE A 163 -11.26 -7.41 -5.25
CA PHE A 163 -10.48 -8.34 -4.43
C PHE A 163 -10.54 -7.95 -2.94
N SER A 164 -10.36 -6.67 -2.63
CA SER A 164 -10.33 -6.18 -1.24
C SER A 164 -11.68 -6.38 -0.54
N GLU A 165 -12.78 -6.13 -1.23
CA GLU A 165 -14.13 -6.32 -0.69
C GLU A 165 -14.41 -7.81 -0.42
N ALA A 166 -14.06 -8.70 -1.34
CA ALA A 166 -14.23 -10.14 -1.17
C ALA A 166 -13.34 -10.68 -0.04
N ALA A 167 -12.04 -10.35 -0.04
CA ALA A 167 -11.11 -10.80 0.99
C ALA A 167 -11.46 -10.28 2.40
N MET A 168 -12.04 -9.09 2.50
CA MET A 168 -12.58 -8.58 3.77
C MET A 168 -13.68 -9.51 4.31
N LEU A 169 -14.57 -9.99 3.45
CA LEU A 169 -15.65 -10.92 3.85
C LEU A 169 -15.10 -12.27 4.30
N ASP A 170 -14.06 -12.77 3.61
CA ASP A 170 -13.42 -14.04 3.95
C ASP A 170 -12.71 -13.98 5.31
N LEU A 171 -12.04 -12.87 5.64
CA LEU A 171 -11.09 -12.79 6.75
C LEU A 171 -11.65 -12.14 8.03
N ARG A 172 -12.80 -11.46 7.97
CA ARG A 172 -13.35 -10.70 9.11
C ARG A 172 -13.68 -11.55 10.33
N HIS A 173 -14.06 -12.82 10.13
CA HIS A 173 -14.40 -13.73 11.22
C HIS A 173 -13.16 -14.32 11.89
N ASP A 174 -11.99 -14.19 11.24
CA ASP A 174 -10.67 -14.54 11.79
C ASP A 174 -9.98 -13.36 12.48
N GLY A 175 -10.71 -12.26 12.75
CA GLY A 175 -10.20 -11.09 13.43
C GLY A 175 -9.36 -10.16 12.52
N ILE A 176 -9.34 -10.36 11.20
CA ILE A 176 -8.64 -9.49 10.27
C ILE A 176 -9.63 -8.48 9.68
N ARG A 177 -9.37 -7.21 9.92
CA ARG A 177 -10.07 -6.10 9.28
C ARG A 177 -9.36 -5.71 8.00
N MET A 178 -10.10 -5.31 6.97
CA MET A 178 -9.51 -4.85 5.72
C MET A 178 -10.22 -3.58 5.24
N ALA A 179 -9.43 -2.60 4.80
CA ALA A 179 -9.92 -1.37 4.21
C ALA A 179 -9.16 -1.01 2.94
N THR A 180 -9.82 -0.23 2.08
CA THR A 180 -9.24 0.26 0.83
C THR A 180 -9.26 1.80 0.84
N VAL A 181 -8.10 2.42 0.66
CA VAL A 181 -7.99 3.87 0.46
C VAL A 181 -7.88 4.14 -1.04
N LEU A 182 -8.71 5.04 -1.54
CA LEU A 182 -8.78 5.45 -2.95
C LEU A 182 -8.31 6.91 -3.10
N PRO A 183 -6.99 7.16 -3.14
CA PRO A 183 -6.49 8.52 -3.34
C PRO A 183 -6.81 9.02 -4.76
N GLY A 184 -7.08 10.32 -4.86
CA GLY A 184 -7.06 11.05 -6.12
C GLY A 184 -5.63 11.36 -6.57
N SER A 185 -5.45 12.54 -7.19
CA SER A 185 -4.10 12.99 -7.57
C SER A 185 -3.28 13.32 -6.32
N VAL A 186 -2.17 12.63 -6.14
CA VAL A 186 -1.19 12.84 -5.06
C VAL A 186 0.11 13.36 -5.65
N ASP A 187 0.73 14.34 -5.02
CA ASP A 187 2.02 14.90 -5.45
C ASP A 187 3.15 13.93 -5.11
N THR A 188 3.48 13.10 -6.08
CA THR A 188 4.55 12.10 -6.00
C THR A 188 5.25 11.96 -7.34
N GLU A 189 6.35 11.24 -7.38
CA GLU A 189 7.03 10.86 -8.62
C GLU A 189 6.22 9.86 -9.49
N PHE A 190 5.05 9.41 -9.03
CA PHE A 190 4.19 8.50 -9.76
C PHE A 190 3.50 9.23 -10.91
N GLY A 191 3.80 8.84 -12.14
CA GLY A 191 3.09 9.31 -13.33
C GLY A 191 3.70 10.59 -13.86
N HIS A 192 4.53 11.23 -14.12
CA HIS A 192 5.08 12.47 -14.71
C HIS A 192 4.95 13.71 -13.80
N SER A 193 6.04 14.41 -13.60
CA SER A 193 6.09 15.67 -12.88
C SER A 193 5.15 16.71 -13.52
N ARG A 194 4.13 17.13 -12.80
CA ARG A 194 3.25 18.21 -13.21
C ARG A 194 3.88 19.54 -12.84
N ARG A 195 3.70 20.57 -13.69
CA ARG A 195 4.23 21.91 -13.46
C ARG A 195 3.62 22.59 -12.24
N ASP A 196 2.38 22.23 -11.88
CA ASP A 196 1.68 22.73 -10.70
C ASP A 196 1.04 21.57 -9.96
N ALA A 197 1.55 21.27 -8.79
CA ALA A 197 1.06 20.22 -7.88
C ALA A 197 0.31 20.80 -6.66
N SER A 198 0.19 22.12 -6.55
CA SER A 198 -0.34 22.83 -5.36
C SER A 198 -1.77 22.43 -4.98
N TRP A 199 -2.55 21.92 -5.93
CA TRP A 199 -3.92 21.46 -5.73
C TRP A 199 -4.05 19.96 -5.39
N MET A 200 -2.97 19.22 -5.51
CA MET A 200 -2.95 17.77 -5.26
C MET A 200 -2.94 17.47 -3.75
N LEU A 201 -3.27 16.24 -3.42
CA LEU A 201 -3.02 15.70 -2.09
C LEU A 201 -1.52 15.59 -1.85
N ALA A 202 -1.09 15.84 -0.62
CA ALA A 202 0.23 15.44 -0.17
C ALA A 202 0.26 13.93 0.15
N PRO A 203 1.41 13.25 0.02
CA PRO A 203 1.55 11.86 0.49
C PRO A 203 1.14 11.67 1.95
N GLU A 204 1.34 12.69 2.77
CA GLU A 204 0.99 12.75 4.20
C GLU A 204 -0.53 12.69 4.43
N ASP A 205 -1.35 13.24 3.53
CA ASP A 205 -2.82 13.14 3.63
C ASP A 205 -3.29 11.68 3.53
N VAL A 206 -2.62 10.89 2.68
CA VAL A 206 -2.90 9.46 2.54
C VAL A 206 -2.40 8.69 3.76
N ALA A 207 -1.23 9.06 4.28
CA ALA A 207 -0.67 8.44 5.49
C ALA A 207 -1.56 8.70 6.72
N GLU A 208 -2.14 9.90 6.84
CA GLU A 208 -3.10 10.23 7.89
C GLU A 208 -4.36 9.36 7.80
N ALA A 209 -4.94 9.21 6.60
CA ALA A 209 -6.09 8.34 6.39
C ALA A 209 -5.80 6.88 6.78
N VAL A 210 -4.60 6.37 6.48
CA VAL A 210 -4.16 5.03 6.91
C VAL A 210 -4.06 4.94 8.43
N ALA A 211 -3.46 5.93 9.09
CA ALA A 211 -3.32 5.96 10.54
C ALA A 211 -4.68 6.00 11.24
N ASP A 212 -5.62 6.80 10.73
CA ASP A 212 -6.99 6.88 11.24
C ASP A 212 -7.71 5.54 11.13
N LEU A 213 -7.60 4.85 9.98
CA LEU A 213 -8.15 3.51 9.80
C LEU A 213 -7.66 2.53 10.87
N VAL A 214 -6.36 2.52 11.14
CA VAL A 214 -5.73 1.60 12.12
C VAL A 214 -6.15 1.93 13.56
N ARG A 215 -6.57 3.17 13.85
CA ARG A 215 -7.06 3.60 15.17
C ARG A 215 -8.53 3.28 15.42
N PHE A 216 -9.30 2.94 14.40
CA PHE A 216 -10.71 2.61 14.58
C PHE A 216 -10.88 1.43 15.53
N PRO A 217 -11.92 1.47 16.40
CA PRO A 217 -12.19 0.38 17.33
C PRO A 217 -12.51 -0.92 16.61
N ASP A 218 -12.17 -2.05 17.21
CA ASP A 218 -12.27 -3.38 16.57
C ASP A 218 -13.67 -3.76 16.10
N ARG A 219 -14.71 -3.14 16.68
CA ARG A 219 -16.11 -3.35 16.28
C ARG A 219 -16.52 -2.67 14.97
N ALA A 220 -15.64 -1.83 14.37
CA ALA A 220 -15.98 -1.05 13.19
C ALA A 220 -14.86 -1.15 12.12
N ILE A 221 -15.30 -1.24 10.87
CA ILE A 221 -14.41 -1.25 9.69
C ILE A 221 -14.92 -0.15 8.75
N PRO A 222 -14.23 1.00 8.65
CA PRO A 222 -14.40 1.89 7.52
C PRO A 222 -13.76 1.20 6.30
N SER A 223 -14.55 0.42 5.57
CA SER A 223 -14.05 -0.49 4.54
C SER A 223 -13.50 0.21 3.30
N ARG A 224 -13.90 1.50 3.10
CA ARG A 224 -13.44 2.30 1.97
C ARG A 224 -13.35 3.78 2.33
N ILE A 225 -12.26 4.42 1.90
CA ILE A 225 -12.08 5.87 1.97
C ILE A 225 -11.74 6.41 0.57
N ASP A 226 -12.61 7.29 0.05
CA ASP A 226 -12.33 8.08 -1.15
C ASP A 226 -11.67 9.40 -0.72
N LEU A 227 -10.39 9.59 -1.05
CA LEU A 227 -9.63 10.79 -0.69
C LEU A 227 -9.42 11.67 -1.93
N ARG A 228 -9.95 12.89 -1.92
CA ARG A 228 -9.95 13.78 -3.09
C ARG A 228 -9.26 15.10 -2.80
N PRO A 229 -8.49 15.66 -3.76
CA PRO A 229 -8.12 17.07 -3.68
C PRO A 229 -9.37 17.95 -3.48
N SER A 230 -9.31 18.88 -2.56
CA SER A 230 -10.48 19.74 -2.23
C SER A 230 -10.82 20.72 -3.35
N LYS A 231 -9.80 21.18 -4.10
CA LYS A 231 -9.93 22.20 -5.15
C LYS A 231 -9.13 21.83 -6.41
N PRO A 232 -9.53 20.75 -7.13
CA PRO A 232 -8.86 20.43 -8.38
C PRO A 232 -9.11 21.51 -9.44
N PRO A 233 -8.25 21.66 -10.46
CA PRO A 233 -8.47 22.57 -11.57
C PRO A 233 -9.84 22.34 -12.21
N LYS A 234 -10.51 23.42 -12.60
CA LYS A 234 -11.76 23.34 -13.37
C LYS A 234 -11.42 22.70 -14.74
N LYS A 235 -12.21 21.75 -15.16
CA LYS A 235 -12.13 21.17 -16.50
C LYS A 235 -12.72 22.13 -17.53
#